data_c60e23b947ea683d90d562ce0be0fb53
#
_entry.id   c60e23b947ea683d90d562ce0be0fb53
#
_cell.length_a   1.000
_cell.length_b   1.000
_cell.length_c   1.000
_cell.angle_alpha   90.00
_cell.angle_beta   90.00
_cell.angle_gamma   90.00
#
_symmetry.space_group_name_H-M   'P 1'
#
loop_
_entity.id
_entity.type
_entity.pdbx_description
1 polymer ?
#
loop_
_entity_poly.entity_id
_entity_poly.type
_entity_poly.pdbx_seq_one_letter_code
_entity_poly.pdbx_strand_id
1 'polypeptide(L)'
;MSLHWGWPYDVADVGGTSFGRSKVSDTYNLTKLSQKRYKELCGGVQKPMVMSEFNADGDVTGPYDQAAMIKEFCDMLKNDTEQGWFNGFTFYQFRDRGRLGLEIEDPNNKNVGIEQPALQTYKEIIHDDYFYPSMKQGEEQQLPVTLRWGGSEDATGIAIPLHFDKSPVFCEATFDEPLNLMMEINGKWFYKSPEAKTIDFMPAFFEKPLDGAADLTLKIFAPPASGENDPSQGADWQTNYYTTITKLPNIRIRFAPIIEG
;
A
#
# COMPACT_ATOMS: atom_id res chain seq x y z
N MET A 1 -20.28 5.28 -3.94
CA MET A 1 -21.23 4.69 -2.98
C MET A 1 -20.44 4.24 -1.77
N SER A 2 -20.93 4.55 -0.57
CA SER A 2 -20.36 4.03 0.67
C SER A 2 -21.32 2.97 1.21
N LEU A 3 -20.79 1.80 1.51
CA LEU A 3 -21.53 0.75 2.22
C LEU A 3 -20.96 0.62 3.63
N HIS A 4 -21.87 0.48 4.56
CA HIS A 4 -21.58 0.17 5.94
C HIS A 4 -21.90 -1.30 6.13
N TRP A 5 -20.89 -2.13 6.16
CA TRP A 5 -21.06 -3.56 6.28
C TRP A 5 -19.95 -4.12 7.16
N GLY A 6 -20.33 -4.61 8.31
CA GLY A 6 -19.35 -5.07 9.27
C GLY A 6 -19.43 -6.55 9.63
N TRP A 7 -20.45 -7.28 9.18
CA TRP A 7 -20.76 -8.54 9.83
C TRP A 7 -21.19 -9.62 8.84
N PRO A 8 -20.24 -10.23 8.10
CA PRO A 8 -20.61 -11.33 7.20
C PRO A 8 -21.20 -12.52 7.94
N TYR A 9 -21.12 -12.53 9.26
CA TYR A 9 -21.50 -13.67 10.08
C TYR A 9 -22.41 -13.32 11.24
N ASP A 10 -23.15 -12.26 11.09
CA ASP A 10 -24.08 -11.90 12.14
C ASP A 10 -25.10 -13.03 12.34
N VAL A 11 -24.95 -13.73 13.44
CA VAL A 11 -25.96 -14.67 13.91
C VAL A 11 -27.00 -13.83 14.62
N ALA A 12 -27.96 -13.34 13.88
CA ALA A 12 -29.11 -12.70 14.49
C ALA A 12 -29.94 -13.77 15.19
N ASP A 13 -29.85 -13.81 16.48
CA ASP A 13 -30.84 -14.50 17.30
C ASP A 13 -32.00 -13.56 17.54
N VAL A 14 -33.01 -13.61 16.66
CA VAL A 14 -34.22 -12.81 16.79
C VAL A 14 -35.33 -13.70 17.35
N GLY A 15 -35.68 -13.44 18.60
CA GLY A 15 -36.80 -14.14 19.25
C GLY A 15 -36.56 -15.63 19.49
N GLY A 16 -35.33 -16.02 19.76
CA GLY A 16 -34.97 -17.42 20.01
C GLY A 16 -34.84 -18.30 18.75
N THR A 17 -34.84 -17.69 17.58
CA THR A 17 -34.61 -18.38 16.31
C THR A 17 -33.18 -18.10 15.86
N SER A 18 -32.32 -19.09 15.90
CA SER A 18 -30.97 -18.99 15.34
C SER A 18 -31.05 -19.04 13.81
N PHE A 19 -30.81 -17.92 13.16
CA PHE A 19 -30.57 -17.89 11.72
C PHE A 19 -29.12 -18.25 11.47
N GLY A 20 -28.77 -19.34 11.06
CA GLY A 20 -27.40 -19.81 10.84
C GLY A 20 -26.44 -18.75 10.29
N ARG A 21 -25.15 -18.93 10.47
CA ARG A 21 -24.12 -18.02 9.99
C ARG A 21 -24.21 -17.83 8.49
N SER A 22 -24.26 -16.60 8.02
CA SER A 22 -24.04 -16.29 6.61
C SER A 22 -22.63 -16.70 6.20
N LYS A 23 -22.48 -17.24 4.99
CA LYS A 23 -21.14 -17.48 4.45
C LYS A 23 -20.50 -16.17 4.01
N VAL A 24 -19.18 -16.11 4.02
CA VAL A 24 -18.43 -14.95 3.46
C VAL A 24 -18.87 -14.70 2.03
N SER A 25 -19.06 -15.77 1.24
CA SER A 25 -19.56 -15.70 -0.14
C SER A 25 -20.92 -15.02 -0.26
N ASP A 26 -21.82 -15.18 0.71
CA ASP A 26 -23.13 -14.53 0.69
C ASP A 26 -23.00 -13.03 0.86
N THR A 27 -22.16 -12.59 1.80
CA THR A 27 -21.83 -11.18 2.00
C THR A 27 -21.15 -10.57 0.79
N TYR A 28 -20.19 -11.28 0.23
CA TYR A 28 -19.50 -10.86 -0.98
C TYR A 28 -20.46 -10.65 -2.14
N ASN A 29 -21.31 -11.66 -2.42
CA ASN A 29 -22.29 -11.62 -3.50
C ASN A 29 -23.32 -10.52 -3.29
N LEU A 30 -23.77 -10.30 -2.05
CA LEU A 30 -24.70 -9.21 -1.71
C LEU A 30 -24.05 -7.84 -1.94
N THR A 31 -22.81 -7.69 -1.57
CA THR A 31 -22.02 -6.46 -1.81
C THR A 31 -21.93 -6.18 -3.31
N LYS A 32 -21.59 -7.19 -4.10
CA LYS A 32 -21.47 -7.10 -5.56
C LYS A 32 -22.83 -6.81 -6.22
N LEU A 33 -23.90 -7.47 -5.76
CA LEU A 33 -25.26 -7.22 -6.23
C LEU A 33 -25.70 -5.78 -5.92
N SER A 34 -25.39 -5.28 -4.74
CA SER A 34 -25.70 -3.90 -4.34
C SER A 34 -25.03 -2.89 -5.25
N GLN A 35 -23.77 -3.14 -5.59
CA GLN A 35 -23.02 -2.31 -6.53
C GLN A 35 -23.63 -2.36 -7.95
N LYS A 36 -23.97 -3.54 -8.44
CA LYS A 36 -24.64 -3.70 -9.72
C LYS A 36 -25.97 -2.94 -9.78
N ARG A 37 -26.76 -3.05 -8.73
CA ARG A 37 -28.02 -2.30 -8.61
C ARG A 37 -27.81 -0.79 -8.57
N TYR A 38 -26.77 -0.35 -7.88
CA TYR A 38 -26.43 1.07 -7.85
C TYR A 38 -25.97 1.58 -9.24
N LYS A 39 -25.20 0.79 -9.98
CA LYS A 39 -24.82 1.10 -11.38
C LYS A 39 -26.08 1.27 -12.25
N GLU A 40 -27.06 0.37 -12.16
CA GLU A 40 -28.33 0.47 -12.88
C GLU A 40 -29.07 1.78 -12.56
N LEU A 41 -29.17 2.13 -11.27
CA LEU A 41 -29.81 3.37 -10.80
C LEU A 41 -29.08 4.63 -11.26
N CYS A 42 -27.79 4.54 -11.53
CA CYS A 42 -26.97 5.62 -12.09
C CYS A 42 -26.96 5.65 -13.63
N GLY A 43 -27.93 5.00 -14.28
CA GLY A 43 -28.03 5.00 -15.74
C GLY A 43 -26.92 4.17 -16.43
N GLY A 44 -26.41 3.15 -15.76
CA GLY A 44 -25.35 2.28 -16.27
C GLY A 44 -23.92 2.77 -15.95
N VAL A 45 -23.77 3.96 -15.38
CA VAL A 45 -22.46 4.51 -15.04
C VAL A 45 -21.91 3.85 -13.77
N GLN A 46 -20.73 3.26 -13.88
CA GLN A 46 -20.00 2.71 -12.73
C GLN A 46 -19.55 3.85 -11.81
N LYS A 47 -19.94 3.79 -10.54
CA LYS A 47 -19.48 4.73 -9.52
C LYS A 47 -18.55 4.00 -8.54
N PRO A 48 -17.54 4.69 -8.01
CA PRO A 48 -16.70 4.11 -6.96
C PRO A 48 -17.52 3.57 -5.80
N MET A 49 -17.15 2.39 -5.33
CA MET A 49 -17.75 1.76 -4.16
C MET A 49 -16.70 1.54 -3.09
N VAL A 50 -16.96 2.06 -1.92
CA VAL A 50 -16.12 1.88 -0.73
C VAL A 50 -16.97 1.30 0.38
N MET A 51 -16.46 0.30 1.06
CA MET A 51 -17.03 -0.20 2.30
C MET A 51 -16.47 0.63 3.46
N SER A 52 -17.29 1.49 4.04
CA SER A 52 -16.87 2.45 5.07
C SER A 52 -16.64 1.82 6.44
N GLU A 53 -17.25 0.66 6.68
CA GLU A 53 -16.91 -0.22 7.80
C GLU A 53 -16.83 -1.66 7.31
N PHE A 54 -15.70 -2.29 7.54
CA PHE A 54 -15.44 -3.67 7.20
C PHE A 54 -14.83 -4.41 8.39
N ASN A 55 -15.44 -5.52 8.77
CA ASN A 55 -14.91 -6.41 9.79
C ASN A 55 -15.67 -7.75 9.82
N ALA A 56 -15.27 -8.62 10.75
CA ALA A 56 -16.01 -9.79 11.21
C ALA A 56 -16.01 -9.80 12.74
N ASP A 57 -17.07 -10.31 13.37
CA ASP A 57 -17.24 -10.27 14.82
C ASP A 57 -16.46 -11.39 15.51
N GLY A 58 -15.33 -11.05 16.11
CA GLY A 58 -14.47 -12.00 16.81
C GLY A 58 -15.08 -12.59 18.09
N ASP A 59 -16.05 -11.93 18.72
CA ASP A 59 -16.73 -12.48 19.89
C ASP A 59 -17.70 -13.60 19.52
N VAL A 60 -18.31 -13.48 18.33
CA VAL A 60 -19.27 -14.48 17.85
C VAL A 60 -18.59 -15.70 17.26
N THR A 61 -17.46 -15.51 16.60
CA THR A 61 -16.80 -16.53 15.79
C THR A 61 -15.45 -16.96 16.33
N GLY A 62 -14.86 -16.15 17.19
CA GLY A 62 -13.50 -16.29 17.67
C GLY A 62 -12.48 -15.50 16.85
N PRO A 63 -11.35 -15.15 17.47
CA PRO A 63 -10.36 -14.25 16.86
C PRO A 63 -9.66 -14.84 15.63
N TYR A 64 -9.49 -16.15 15.56
CA TYR A 64 -8.90 -16.81 14.39
C TYR A 64 -9.88 -16.89 13.23
N ASP A 65 -11.15 -17.11 13.52
CA ASP A 65 -12.20 -17.11 12.51
C ASP A 65 -12.41 -15.70 11.95
N GLN A 66 -12.33 -14.67 12.78
CA GLN A 66 -12.35 -13.27 12.34
C GLN A 66 -11.27 -13.02 11.28
N ALA A 67 -10.04 -13.42 11.57
CA ALA A 67 -8.91 -13.29 10.65
C ALA A 67 -9.13 -14.05 9.34
N ALA A 68 -9.61 -15.29 9.43
CA ALA A 68 -9.90 -16.13 8.26
C ALA A 68 -11.01 -15.55 7.39
N MET A 69 -12.05 -15.01 7.99
CA MET A 69 -13.19 -14.39 7.30
C MET A 69 -12.80 -13.14 6.52
N ILE A 70 -11.99 -12.28 7.15
CA ILE A 70 -11.43 -11.09 6.52
C ILE A 70 -10.60 -11.50 5.31
N LYS A 71 -9.74 -12.50 5.48
CA LYS A 71 -8.91 -13.01 4.40
C LYS A 71 -9.74 -13.61 3.26
N GLU A 72 -10.74 -14.43 3.56
CA GLU A 72 -11.61 -15.05 2.57
C GLU A 72 -12.35 -14.01 1.72
N PHE A 73 -12.88 -12.97 2.35
CA PHE A 73 -13.54 -11.87 1.61
C PHE A 73 -12.56 -11.15 0.68
N CYS A 74 -11.36 -10.86 1.16
CA CYS A 74 -10.33 -10.21 0.37
C CYS A 74 -9.77 -11.11 -0.74
N ASP A 75 -9.67 -12.42 -0.50
CA ASP A 75 -9.30 -13.40 -1.53
C ASP A 75 -10.36 -13.47 -2.65
N MET A 76 -11.64 -13.38 -2.30
CA MET A 76 -12.70 -13.30 -3.30
C MET A 76 -12.63 -12.03 -4.15
N LEU A 77 -12.34 -10.88 -3.53
CA LEU A 77 -12.11 -9.62 -4.27
C LEU A 77 -10.91 -9.73 -5.21
N LYS A 78 -9.80 -10.28 -4.72
CA LYS A 78 -8.56 -10.45 -5.48
C LYS A 78 -8.76 -11.34 -6.70
N ASN A 79 -9.52 -12.42 -6.55
CA ASN A 79 -9.75 -13.43 -7.58
C ASN A 79 -10.98 -13.14 -8.45
N ASP A 80 -11.68 -12.03 -8.23
CA ASP A 80 -12.82 -11.66 -9.03
C ASP A 80 -12.39 -11.30 -10.46
N THR A 81 -13.07 -11.89 -11.42
CA THR A 81 -12.85 -11.61 -12.85
C THR A 81 -13.42 -10.26 -13.28
N GLU A 82 -14.44 -9.78 -12.57
CA GLU A 82 -14.99 -8.43 -12.77
C GLU A 82 -14.21 -7.45 -11.90
N GLN A 83 -13.38 -6.64 -12.51
CA GLN A 83 -12.59 -5.64 -11.81
C GLN A 83 -13.27 -4.27 -11.78
N GLY A 84 -12.83 -3.41 -10.88
CA GLY A 84 -13.25 -2.00 -10.82
C GLY A 84 -14.57 -1.72 -10.14
N TRP A 85 -15.33 -2.73 -9.71
CA TRP A 85 -16.59 -2.53 -9.01
C TRP A 85 -16.43 -2.20 -7.53
N PHE A 86 -15.29 -2.52 -6.94
CA PHE A 86 -14.96 -2.29 -5.53
C PHE A 86 -13.63 -1.52 -5.43
N ASN A 87 -13.61 -0.41 -4.69
CA ASN A 87 -12.48 0.51 -4.67
C ASN A 87 -11.74 0.55 -3.33
N GLY A 88 -12.29 -0.07 -2.30
CA GLY A 88 -11.61 -0.16 -1.02
C GLY A 88 -12.54 -0.31 0.16
N PHE A 89 -11.94 -0.48 1.31
CA PHE A 89 -12.63 -0.55 2.59
C PHE A 89 -11.86 0.16 3.69
N THR A 90 -12.57 0.56 4.73
CA THR A 90 -12.00 1.03 5.99
C THR A 90 -12.28 -0.03 7.05
N PHE A 91 -11.22 -0.51 7.69
CA PHE A 91 -11.38 -1.49 8.75
C PHE A 91 -11.95 -0.82 10.01
N TYR A 92 -12.97 -1.40 10.60
CA TYR A 92 -13.55 -0.94 11.85
C TYR A 92 -13.45 -2.04 12.91
N GLN A 93 -12.62 -1.87 13.94
CA GLN A 93 -11.75 -0.74 14.26
C GLN A 93 -10.37 -1.24 14.72
N PHE A 94 -9.41 -0.29 14.88
CA PHE A 94 -8.05 -0.68 15.27
C PHE A 94 -7.99 -1.27 16.66
N ARG A 95 -8.59 -0.60 17.67
CA ARG A 95 -8.60 -1.09 19.05
C ARG A 95 -10.00 -1.06 19.66
N ASP A 96 -10.36 -2.12 20.36
CA ASP A 96 -11.64 -2.31 21.01
C ASP A 96 -11.47 -3.07 22.34
N ARG A 97 -12.55 -3.24 23.08
CA ARG A 97 -12.60 -3.99 24.33
C ARG A 97 -12.91 -5.47 24.17
N GLY A 98 -12.84 -6.00 22.96
CA GLY A 98 -12.92 -7.43 22.73
C GLY A 98 -13.74 -7.92 21.55
N ARG A 99 -14.39 -7.06 20.74
CA ARG A 99 -15.26 -7.54 19.64
C ARG A 99 -14.63 -7.42 18.27
N LEU A 100 -14.12 -6.26 17.97
CA LEU A 100 -13.89 -5.83 16.60
C LEU A 100 -12.47 -5.37 16.36
N GLY A 101 -11.69 -5.21 17.44
CA GLY A 101 -10.35 -4.66 17.35
C GLY A 101 -9.39 -5.57 16.62
N LEU A 102 -8.49 -4.97 15.86
CA LEU A 102 -7.21 -5.60 15.48
C LEU A 102 -6.33 -5.78 16.70
N GLU A 103 -6.54 -4.93 17.70
CA GLU A 103 -6.01 -5.07 19.05
C GLU A 103 -7.16 -5.05 20.08
N ILE A 104 -7.00 -5.81 21.16
CA ILE A 104 -7.87 -5.72 22.34
C ILE A 104 -7.19 -4.85 23.38
N GLU A 105 -7.95 -3.97 24.04
CA GLU A 105 -7.45 -3.18 25.17
C GLU A 105 -7.04 -4.12 26.32
N ASP A 106 -5.80 -3.98 26.82
CA ASP A 106 -5.35 -4.75 27.98
C ASP A 106 -6.18 -4.32 29.21
N PRO A 107 -6.88 -5.23 29.89
CA PRO A 107 -7.71 -4.90 31.04
C PRO A 107 -6.93 -4.32 32.22
N ASN A 108 -5.62 -4.57 32.28
CA ASN A 108 -4.75 -4.06 33.35
C ASN A 108 -4.03 -2.77 32.97
N ASN A 109 -3.90 -2.47 31.69
CA ASN A 109 -3.25 -1.27 31.20
C ASN A 109 -3.84 -0.81 29.87
N LYS A 110 -4.76 0.12 29.93
CA LYS A 110 -5.48 0.67 28.76
C LYS A 110 -4.58 1.33 27.70
N ASN A 111 -3.33 1.62 28.04
CA ASN A 111 -2.36 2.17 27.09
C ASN A 111 -1.69 1.09 26.24
N VAL A 112 -1.93 -0.20 26.55
CA VAL A 112 -1.39 -1.36 25.84
C VAL A 112 -2.50 -2.03 25.05
N GLY A 113 -2.22 -2.39 23.80
CA GLY A 113 -3.06 -3.23 22.96
C GLY A 113 -2.51 -4.65 22.91
N ILE A 114 -3.39 -5.63 22.96
CA ILE A 114 -3.06 -7.03 22.73
C ILE A 114 -3.42 -7.34 21.27
N GLU A 115 -2.41 -7.62 20.46
CA GLU A 115 -2.62 -7.93 19.04
C GLU A 115 -3.51 -9.16 18.85
N GLN A 116 -4.46 -9.04 17.91
CA GLN A 116 -5.33 -10.13 17.51
C GLN A 116 -4.83 -10.75 16.19
N PRO A 117 -5.18 -12.03 15.88
CA PRO A 117 -4.82 -12.64 14.60
C PRO A 117 -5.21 -11.82 13.37
N ALA A 118 -6.33 -11.10 13.45
CA ALA A 118 -6.81 -10.21 12.39
C ALA A 118 -5.82 -9.07 12.06
N LEU A 119 -4.98 -8.64 13.01
CA LEU A 119 -3.96 -7.62 12.73
C LEU A 119 -2.91 -8.14 11.75
N GLN A 120 -2.48 -9.40 11.90
CA GLN A 120 -1.53 -9.99 10.96
C GLN A 120 -2.15 -10.14 9.57
N THR A 121 -3.38 -10.64 9.49
CA THR A 121 -4.13 -10.72 8.23
C THR A 121 -4.27 -9.34 7.57
N TYR A 122 -4.57 -8.32 8.35
CA TYR A 122 -4.67 -6.95 7.85
C TYR A 122 -3.33 -6.43 7.30
N LYS A 123 -2.24 -6.68 8.01
CA LYS A 123 -0.88 -6.34 7.53
C LYS A 123 -0.57 -7.01 6.19
N GLU A 124 -0.91 -8.29 6.03
CA GLU A 124 -0.73 -9.01 4.76
C GLU A 124 -1.54 -8.39 3.62
N ILE A 125 -2.78 -8.00 3.87
CA ILE A 125 -3.67 -7.43 2.87
C ILE A 125 -3.23 -6.04 2.41
N ILE A 126 -2.73 -5.21 3.32
CA ILE A 126 -2.41 -3.80 3.00
C ILE A 126 -0.96 -3.58 2.56
N HIS A 127 -0.03 -4.44 2.95
CA HIS A 127 1.40 -4.24 2.69
C HIS A 127 1.99 -5.11 1.59
N ASP A 128 1.34 -6.20 1.25
CA ASP A 128 1.79 -7.06 0.16
C ASP A 128 1.12 -6.69 -1.16
N ASP A 129 1.62 -7.24 -2.25
CA ASP A 129 1.02 -7.13 -3.58
C ASP A 129 -0.28 -7.93 -3.68
N TYR A 130 -1.06 -7.89 -2.63
CA TYR A 130 -2.20 -8.76 -2.44
C TYR A 130 -3.29 -8.53 -3.48
N PHE A 131 -3.70 -7.28 -3.66
CA PHE A 131 -4.72 -6.94 -4.66
C PHE A 131 -4.13 -6.60 -6.02
N TYR A 132 -2.97 -5.94 -6.02
CA TYR A 132 -2.35 -5.43 -7.24
C TYR A 132 -0.92 -5.92 -7.30
N PRO A 133 -0.60 -6.82 -8.25
CA PRO A 133 0.78 -7.27 -8.41
C PRO A 133 1.70 -6.08 -8.67
N SER A 134 2.84 -6.09 -7.99
CA SER A 134 3.89 -5.10 -8.24
C SER A 134 4.54 -5.34 -9.57
N MET A 135 4.86 -4.26 -10.27
CA MET A 135 5.71 -4.34 -11.45
C MET A 135 7.12 -4.77 -11.02
N LYS A 136 7.70 -5.65 -11.82
CA LYS A 136 9.11 -5.99 -11.69
C LYS A 136 9.95 -4.90 -12.33
N GLN A 137 11.12 -4.69 -11.75
CA GLN A 137 12.09 -3.75 -12.28
C GLN A 137 12.66 -4.14 -13.63
N GLY A 138 13.07 -3.09 -14.37
CA GLY A 138 13.87 -3.21 -15.54
C GLY A 138 15.33 -3.59 -15.29
N GLU A 139 16.18 -3.31 -16.23
CA GLU A 139 17.48 -3.89 -16.53
C GLU A 139 18.45 -4.12 -15.36
N GLU A 140 19.23 -5.20 -15.46
CA GLU A 140 20.34 -5.50 -14.57
C GLU A 140 21.43 -4.42 -14.66
N GLN A 141 21.72 -3.81 -13.51
CA GLN A 141 22.84 -2.90 -13.35
C GLN A 141 24.07 -3.69 -12.89
N GLN A 142 25.25 -3.32 -13.39
CA GLN A 142 26.49 -3.90 -12.88
C GLN A 142 26.79 -3.36 -11.47
N LEU A 143 26.68 -4.21 -10.48
CA LEU A 143 26.93 -3.90 -9.09
C LEU A 143 28.22 -4.58 -8.60
N PRO A 144 28.94 -4.03 -7.63
CA PRO A 144 28.66 -2.77 -6.90
C PRO A 144 28.98 -1.51 -7.72
N VAL A 145 28.30 -0.41 -7.43
CA VAL A 145 28.59 0.90 -8.01
C VAL A 145 28.73 1.96 -6.92
N THR A 146 29.73 2.82 -7.08
CA THR A 146 29.90 3.98 -6.19
C THR A 146 29.19 5.17 -6.80
N LEU A 147 28.15 5.62 -6.11
CA LEU A 147 27.34 6.75 -6.50
C LEU A 147 27.99 8.06 -6.08
N ARG A 148 27.75 9.11 -6.86
CA ARG A 148 28.07 10.51 -6.55
C ARG A 148 26.82 11.37 -6.66
N TRP A 149 26.88 12.57 -6.10
CA TRP A 149 25.78 13.51 -6.19
C TRP A 149 25.45 13.93 -7.65
N GLY A 150 24.19 13.85 -8.01
CA GLY A 150 23.71 14.13 -9.37
C GLY A 150 23.87 15.59 -9.84
N GLY A 151 24.12 16.53 -8.93
CA GLY A 151 24.41 17.92 -9.24
C GLY A 151 25.89 18.25 -9.42
N SER A 152 26.79 17.26 -9.27
CA SER A 152 28.24 17.43 -9.51
C SER A 152 28.59 17.23 -10.98
N GLU A 153 29.73 17.80 -11.42
CA GLU A 153 30.25 17.58 -12.78
C GLU A 153 30.59 16.09 -13.05
N ASP A 154 30.98 15.36 -12.01
CA ASP A 154 31.30 13.93 -12.05
C ASP A 154 30.12 13.05 -11.55
N ALA A 155 28.88 13.48 -11.75
CA ALA A 155 27.73 12.75 -11.30
C ALA A 155 27.75 11.28 -11.75
N THR A 156 27.61 10.37 -10.82
CA THR A 156 27.48 8.93 -11.06
C THR A 156 26.24 8.45 -10.33
N GLY A 157 25.28 7.98 -11.06
CA GLY A 157 24.02 7.49 -10.53
C GLY A 157 23.60 6.17 -11.15
N ILE A 158 22.58 5.57 -10.58
CA ILE A 158 21.85 4.46 -11.17
C ILE A 158 20.56 5.02 -11.79
N ALA A 159 20.27 4.58 -13.00
CA ALA A 159 19.04 4.88 -13.72
C ALA A 159 18.22 3.59 -13.87
N ILE A 160 17.06 3.52 -13.24
CA ILE A 160 16.16 2.37 -13.31
C ILE A 160 14.95 2.76 -14.16
N PRO A 161 14.80 2.19 -15.36
CA PRO A 161 13.62 2.44 -16.18
C PRO A 161 12.40 1.75 -15.55
N LEU A 162 11.29 2.47 -15.47
CA LEU A 162 10.02 2.01 -14.92
C LEU A 162 8.90 2.35 -15.89
N HIS A 163 8.07 1.37 -16.18
CA HIS A 163 6.87 1.56 -16.97
C HIS A 163 5.65 1.75 -16.08
N PHE A 164 4.81 2.72 -16.42
CA PHE A 164 3.56 3.01 -15.74
C PHE A 164 2.43 2.98 -16.76
N ASP A 165 1.44 2.11 -16.58
CA ASP A 165 0.23 2.08 -17.43
C ASP A 165 -0.64 3.32 -17.22
N LYS A 166 -0.56 3.90 -16.04
CA LYS A 166 -1.27 5.12 -15.59
C LYS A 166 -0.66 5.61 -14.29
N SER A 167 -1.20 6.69 -13.72
CA SER A 167 -0.79 7.12 -12.37
C SER A 167 -0.95 5.99 -11.36
N PRO A 168 0.09 5.67 -10.58
CA PRO A 168 0.04 4.63 -9.59
C PRO A 168 -0.84 5.03 -8.40
N VAL A 169 -1.34 4.03 -7.66
CA VAL A 169 -1.96 4.20 -6.34
C VAL A 169 -0.99 3.81 -5.22
N PHE A 170 0.13 3.21 -5.60
CA PHE A 170 1.22 2.86 -4.70
C PHE A 170 2.52 2.79 -5.50
N CYS A 171 3.57 3.43 -4.99
CA CYS A 171 4.90 3.40 -5.58
C CYS A 171 5.95 3.56 -4.47
N GLU A 172 6.71 2.51 -4.20
CA GLU A 172 7.66 2.47 -3.09
C GLU A 172 8.95 1.76 -3.50
N ALA A 173 10.08 2.19 -2.98
CA ALA A 173 11.33 1.46 -3.03
C ALA A 173 11.73 0.97 -1.64
N THR A 174 12.13 -0.31 -1.53
CA THR A 174 12.67 -0.91 -0.31
C THR A 174 14.14 -1.24 -0.49
N PHE A 175 14.95 -0.90 0.50
CA PHE A 175 16.40 -1.08 0.51
C PHE A 175 16.83 -2.01 1.63
N ASP A 176 17.68 -2.96 1.33
CA ASP A 176 18.27 -3.87 2.32
C ASP A 176 19.46 -3.23 3.07
N GLU A 177 20.07 -2.20 2.46
CA GLU A 177 21.29 -1.57 2.96
C GLU A 177 21.01 -0.23 3.67
N PRO A 178 21.72 0.10 4.76
CA PRO A 178 21.58 1.37 5.46
C PRO A 178 22.31 2.50 4.70
N LEU A 179 21.80 2.87 3.54
CA LEU A 179 22.41 3.82 2.63
C LEU A 179 21.84 5.22 2.76
N ASN A 180 22.69 6.22 2.58
CA ASN A 180 22.31 7.61 2.37
C ASN A 180 22.14 7.85 0.87
N LEU A 181 20.93 8.18 0.43
CA LEU A 181 20.62 8.30 -1.00
C LEU A 181 19.76 9.54 -1.30
N MET A 182 20.00 10.11 -2.47
CA MET A 182 19.07 11.01 -3.14
C MET A 182 18.48 10.32 -4.37
N MET A 183 17.19 10.46 -4.55
CA MET A 183 16.49 9.85 -5.67
C MET A 183 15.61 10.87 -6.37
N GLU A 184 15.45 10.71 -7.67
CA GLU A 184 14.56 11.55 -8.46
C GLU A 184 13.65 10.67 -9.32
N ILE A 185 12.35 10.91 -9.23
CA ILE A 185 11.34 10.30 -10.09
C ILE A 185 10.23 11.31 -10.37
N ASN A 186 9.75 11.33 -11.60
CA ASN A 186 8.69 12.23 -12.08
C ASN A 186 8.95 13.73 -11.77
N GLY A 187 10.24 14.12 -11.75
CA GLY A 187 10.68 15.48 -11.46
C GLY A 187 10.74 15.86 -9.98
N LYS A 188 10.48 14.92 -9.06
CA LYS A 188 10.54 15.15 -7.62
C LYS A 188 11.73 14.41 -6.99
N TRP A 189 12.42 15.12 -6.08
CA TRP A 189 13.53 14.58 -5.32
C TRP A 189 13.09 14.03 -3.97
N PHE A 190 13.73 12.91 -3.59
CA PHE A 190 13.51 12.21 -2.34
C PHE A 190 14.84 11.92 -1.66
N TYR A 191 14.86 12.05 -0.35
CA TYR A 191 16.00 11.71 0.47
C TYR A 191 15.71 10.45 1.28
N LYS A 192 16.67 9.53 1.31
CA LYS A 192 16.67 8.34 2.16
C LYS A 192 17.79 8.42 3.18
N SER A 193 17.44 8.49 4.46
CA SER A 193 18.40 8.31 5.54
C SER A 193 18.82 6.84 5.69
N PRO A 194 19.97 6.56 6.35
CA PRO A 194 20.41 5.17 6.59
C PRO A 194 19.40 4.34 7.37
N GLU A 195 18.62 4.94 8.27
CA GLU A 195 17.64 4.27 9.12
C GLU A 195 16.35 3.94 8.39
N ALA A 196 16.03 4.69 7.34
CA ALA A 196 14.83 4.43 6.52
C ALA A 196 15.08 3.22 5.64
N LYS A 197 14.21 2.22 5.75
CA LYS A 197 14.25 1.04 4.88
C LYS A 197 13.47 1.23 3.59
N THR A 198 12.44 2.08 3.62
CA THR A 198 11.52 2.30 2.51
C THR A 198 11.41 3.77 2.19
N ILE A 199 11.14 4.07 0.92
CA ILE A 199 10.83 5.41 0.43
C ILE A 199 9.53 5.33 -0.37
N ASP A 200 8.55 6.12 0.05
CA ASP A 200 7.29 6.30 -0.66
C ASP A 200 7.44 7.39 -1.72
N PHE A 201 7.19 7.04 -2.98
CA PHE A 201 7.24 7.96 -4.12
C PHE A 201 5.88 8.57 -4.49
N MET A 202 4.81 8.22 -3.79
CA MET A 202 3.47 8.75 -4.11
C MET A 202 3.37 10.27 -4.13
N PRO A 203 4.13 11.02 -3.29
CA PRO A 203 4.13 12.49 -3.40
C PRO A 203 4.50 13.03 -4.79
N ALA A 204 5.31 12.32 -5.58
CA ALA A 204 5.64 12.73 -6.95
C ALA A 204 4.43 12.62 -7.91
N PHE A 205 3.56 11.66 -7.67
CA PHE A 205 2.38 11.41 -8.50
C PHE A 205 1.15 12.18 -8.04
N PHE A 206 1.10 12.59 -6.77
CA PHE A 206 0.07 13.51 -6.29
C PHE A 206 0.29 14.93 -6.82
N GLU A 207 1.54 15.37 -6.88
CA GLU A 207 1.88 16.69 -7.41
C GLU A 207 1.79 16.74 -8.94
N LYS A 208 2.15 15.64 -9.60
CA LYS A 208 2.14 15.53 -11.06
C LYS A 208 1.60 14.16 -11.49
N PRO A 209 0.26 14.01 -11.53
CA PRO A 209 -0.36 12.79 -12.03
C PRO A 209 0.03 12.50 -13.49
N LEU A 210 0.03 11.22 -13.86
CA LEU A 210 0.25 10.80 -15.25
C LEU A 210 -1.08 10.78 -16.02
N ASP A 211 -1.10 11.34 -17.21
CA ASP A 211 -2.28 11.38 -18.09
C ASP A 211 -2.44 10.10 -18.95
N GLY A 212 -1.81 9.01 -18.56
CA GLY A 212 -1.83 7.74 -19.27
C GLY A 212 -0.56 6.96 -19.02
N ALA A 213 -0.26 6.04 -19.93
CA ALA A 213 0.97 5.25 -19.86
C ALA A 213 2.21 6.15 -20.05
N ALA A 214 3.23 5.92 -19.24
CA ALA A 214 4.48 6.66 -19.29
C ALA A 214 5.67 5.79 -18.89
N ASP A 215 6.80 6.02 -19.57
CA ASP A 215 8.09 5.47 -19.15
C ASP A 215 8.82 6.54 -18.34
N LEU A 216 9.10 6.25 -17.09
CA LEU A 216 9.84 7.11 -16.19
C LEU A 216 11.16 6.45 -15.79
N THR A 217 12.09 7.24 -15.33
CA THR A 217 13.35 6.74 -14.80
C THR A 217 13.48 7.14 -13.34
N LEU A 218 13.63 6.15 -12.46
CA LEU A 218 14.09 6.38 -11.11
C LEU A 218 15.62 6.55 -11.14
N LYS A 219 16.08 7.75 -10.80
CA LYS A 219 17.50 8.04 -10.67
C LYS A 219 17.91 7.99 -9.21
N ILE A 220 19.04 7.36 -8.92
CA ILE A 220 19.58 7.19 -7.56
C ILE A 220 21.02 7.70 -7.53
N PHE A 221 21.30 8.58 -6.59
CA PHE A 221 22.60 9.21 -6.39
C PHE A 221 23.01 9.17 -4.90
N ALA A 222 24.27 9.43 -4.61
CA ALA A 222 24.66 9.86 -3.27
C ALA A 222 24.05 11.24 -2.97
N PRO A 223 23.75 11.58 -1.69
CA PRO A 223 23.29 12.92 -1.34
C PRO A 223 24.37 13.97 -1.55
N PRO A 224 24.02 15.25 -1.67
CA PRO A 224 25.01 16.33 -1.62
C PRO A 224 25.68 16.34 -0.26
N ALA A 225 26.87 16.90 -0.19
CA ALA A 225 27.55 17.16 1.07
C ALA A 225 26.67 18.04 1.98
N SER A 226 26.65 17.75 3.28
CA SER A 226 25.93 18.59 4.24
C SER A 226 26.54 19.99 4.30
N GLY A 227 25.74 20.97 4.76
CA GLY A 227 26.16 22.36 4.82
C GLY A 227 27.40 22.68 5.71
N GLU A 228 27.92 21.68 6.40
CA GLU A 228 29.22 21.78 7.11
C GLU A 228 30.41 21.86 6.14
N ASN A 229 30.19 21.46 4.89
CA ASN A 229 31.20 21.55 3.83
C ASN A 229 30.83 22.71 2.87
N ASP A 230 30.78 23.91 3.39
CA ASP A 230 30.56 25.13 2.61
C ASP A 230 31.68 25.30 1.57
N PRO A 231 31.35 25.44 0.27
CA PRO A 231 32.36 25.69 -0.76
C PRO A 231 33.24 26.90 -0.49
N SER A 232 32.75 27.89 0.25
CA SER A 232 33.50 29.08 0.64
C SER A 232 34.67 28.76 1.58
N GLN A 233 34.70 27.58 2.19
CA GLN A 233 35.76 27.13 3.09
C GLN A 233 36.82 26.28 2.41
N GLY A 234 36.78 26.17 1.08
CA GLY A 234 37.81 25.46 0.31
C GLY A 234 37.78 23.94 0.44
N ALA A 235 36.78 23.37 1.09
CA ALA A 235 36.55 21.96 1.07
C ALA A 235 35.93 21.56 -0.27
N ASP A 236 36.45 20.50 -0.85
CA ASP A 236 35.84 19.92 -2.08
C ASP A 236 34.57 19.14 -1.68
N TRP A 237 33.57 19.93 -1.30
CA TRP A 237 32.30 19.44 -0.75
C TRP A 237 31.52 18.56 -1.71
N GLN A 238 31.78 18.66 -3.02
CA GLN A 238 31.12 17.85 -4.03
C GLN A 238 31.77 16.49 -4.21
N THR A 239 33.06 16.34 -3.88
CA THR A 239 33.81 15.11 -4.11
C THR A 239 33.78 14.14 -2.93
N ASN A 240 33.33 14.57 -1.77
CA ASN A 240 33.39 13.78 -0.54
C ASN A 240 32.13 12.95 -0.23
N TYR A 241 31.09 13.05 -1.04
CA TYR A 241 29.88 12.26 -0.83
C TYR A 241 29.80 11.12 -1.83
N TYR A 242 30.17 9.97 -1.33
CA TYR A 242 30.08 8.71 -2.07
C TYR A 242 29.23 7.74 -1.28
N THR A 243 28.39 7.00 -1.99
CA THR A 243 27.66 5.88 -1.44
C THR A 243 27.83 4.70 -2.36
N THR A 244 28.32 3.58 -1.86
CA THR A 244 28.42 2.35 -2.65
C THR A 244 27.18 1.52 -2.43
N ILE A 245 26.48 1.22 -3.50
CA ILE A 245 25.32 0.33 -3.51
C ILE A 245 25.74 -1.02 -4.05
N THR A 246 25.37 -2.09 -3.34
CA THR A 246 25.70 -3.47 -3.72
C THR A 246 24.49 -4.25 -4.20
N LYS A 247 23.28 -3.73 -3.95
CA LYS A 247 22.00 -4.29 -4.41
C LYS A 247 21.07 -3.19 -4.89
N LEU A 248 20.32 -3.44 -5.94
CA LEU A 248 19.23 -2.54 -6.32
C LEU A 248 18.09 -2.61 -5.31
N PRO A 249 17.35 -1.50 -5.12
CA PRO A 249 16.14 -1.52 -4.33
C PRO A 249 15.07 -2.41 -4.95
N ASN A 250 14.23 -2.99 -4.12
CA ASN A 250 13.00 -3.60 -4.58
C ASN A 250 11.95 -2.50 -4.77
N ILE A 251 11.52 -2.29 -6.02
CA ILE A 251 10.51 -1.28 -6.35
C ILE A 251 9.17 -1.96 -6.55
N ARG A 252 8.16 -1.46 -5.87
CA ARG A 252 6.78 -1.94 -5.96
C ARG A 252 5.89 -0.84 -6.49
N ILE A 253 5.17 -1.13 -7.56
CA ILE A 253 4.22 -0.21 -8.19
C ILE A 253 2.89 -0.92 -8.31
N ARG A 254 1.80 -0.25 -7.93
CA ARG A 254 0.45 -0.76 -8.06
C ARG A 254 -0.45 0.26 -8.73
N PHE A 255 -1.35 -0.22 -9.53
CA PHE A 255 -2.33 0.59 -10.22
C PHE A 255 -3.74 0.30 -9.71
N ALA A 256 -4.57 1.32 -9.62
CA ALA A 256 -5.98 1.08 -9.41
C ALA A 256 -6.57 0.27 -10.56
N PRO A 257 -7.57 -0.59 -10.31
CA PRO A 257 -8.31 -1.25 -11.38
C PRO A 257 -8.91 -0.21 -12.35
N ILE A 258 -8.98 -0.56 -13.62
CA ILE A 258 -9.69 0.26 -14.60
C ILE A 258 -11.18 0.13 -14.31
N ILE A 259 -11.82 1.24 -13.96
CA ILE A 259 -13.28 1.32 -13.91
C ILE A 259 -13.70 1.69 -15.31
N GLU A 260 -14.11 0.69 -16.10
CA GLU A 260 -14.73 0.97 -17.39
C GLU A 260 -16.07 1.67 -17.14
N GLY A 261 -16.19 2.87 -17.67
CA GLY A 261 -17.35 3.75 -17.55
C GLY A 261 -18.54 3.27 -18.40
#